data_3f1f618d9a7eb2107faccf9859c79eb3
#
_entry.id   3f1f618d9a7eb2107faccf9859c79eb3
#
_cell.length_a   1.000
_cell.length_b   1.000
_cell.length_c   1.000
_cell.angle_alpha   90.00
_cell.angle_beta   90.00
_cell.angle_gamma   90.00
#
_symmetry.space_group_name_H-M   'P 1'
#
loop_
_entity.id
_entity.type
_entity.pdbx_description
1 polymer ?
#
loop_
_entity_poly.entity_id
_entity_poly.type
_entity_poly.pdbx_seq_one_letter_code
_entity_poly.pdbx_strand_id
1 'polypeptide(L)'
;KPTKLLKSNQINMSDKFKKIYDNSIKNPENFWQEASKDIFWFKKPTKILNKSNPPFYKWFEDGVTNTCYNALDVHVDQGNGKRTALIYDSPITGNKNNFTYEELRSKVSKFAGALKNQGVVKGDRVIIYMPMIPEAVVAMLACARIGAIHSVVFGGFASNELASRIDDSKAKVLVTASCGFEPGRTVEYKPLVDGAIKQANHKIDKMILFQRSGHEVKLNAPKEVSWDEVVSNAEEIDCVEMKSNEFAYILYTSGTTGTPKGIVRDIGGHIVALKWTMKNIYNINEGDIWWSASDIGWIVGHSYIVYAPLFKGCTTVLFEGKPVGTPDAGAFWKIISDYKVKSLFTAPTAFRAIKKEDPDGKFFSKYDLSKFESLFLAGERADPDTIKWAENLLKVPVIDHWWQTETSWAISSNCTGIEMMKTKYGSACKAVPGYDVKIIKSDKTIAKPNEMGDIVVKLPLPPGTFPTLWNADERYKQNYMSNYEGFYQTYDAGHIDEDGYICLLYTSDAADDYIR
;
A
#
# COMPACT_ATOMS: atom_id res chain seq x y z
N LYS A 1 -39.54 -20.10 -23.80
CA LYS A 1 -39.73 -19.19 -22.62
C LYS A 1 -38.60 -19.17 -21.58
N PRO A 2 -37.49 -19.89 -21.73
CA PRO A 2 -36.31 -19.68 -20.82
C PRO A 2 -35.43 -18.52 -21.23
N THR A 3 -35.52 -18.02 -22.45
CA THR A 3 -34.60 -17.01 -23.00
C THR A 3 -34.87 -15.58 -22.50
N LYS A 4 -36.07 -15.30 -21.99
CA LYS A 4 -36.40 -13.95 -21.49
C LYS A 4 -35.91 -13.70 -20.03
N LEU A 5 -35.88 -14.77 -19.21
CA LEU A 5 -35.38 -14.63 -17.82
C LEU A 5 -33.87 -14.49 -17.77
N LEU A 6 -33.13 -15.18 -18.65
CA LEU A 6 -31.69 -15.06 -18.74
C LEU A 6 -31.25 -13.68 -19.25
N LYS A 7 -31.98 -13.06 -20.17
CA LYS A 7 -31.72 -11.70 -20.64
C LYS A 7 -31.99 -10.63 -19.59
N SER A 8 -33.04 -10.81 -18.76
CA SER A 8 -33.35 -9.84 -17.69
C SER A 8 -32.34 -9.91 -16.54
N ASN A 9 -31.81 -11.10 -16.21
CA ASN A 9 -30.79 -11.25 -15.19
C ASN A 9 -29.42 -10.76 -15.65
N GLN A 10 -29.05 -10.89 -16.92
CA GLN A 10 -27.82 -10.34 -17.48
C GLN A 10 -27.86 -8.80 -17.55
N ILE A 11 -29.02 -8.21 -17.86
CA ILE A 11 -29.18 -6.75 -17.90
C ILE A 11 -29.10 -6.17 -16.48
N ASN A 12 -29.61 -6.86 -15.45
CA ASN A 12 -29.52 -6.40 -14.05
C ASN A 12 -28.11 -6.53 -13.45
N MET A 13 -27.28 -7.50 -13.87
CA MET A 13 -25.91 -7.65 -13.39
C MET A 13 -24.97 -6.60 -13.99
N SER A 14 -25.13 -6.21 -15.27
CA SER A 14 -24.29 -5.19 -15.91
C SER A 14 -24.49 -3.77 -15.37
N ASP A 15 -25.56 -3.54 -14.60
CA ASP A 15 -25.89 -2.23 -14.04
C ASP A 15 -25.32 -1.99 -12.62
N LYS A 16 -24.90 -3.03 -11.91
CA LYS A 16 -24.51 -2.89 -10.50
C LYS A 16 -23.28 -2.01 -10.34
N PHE A 17 -22.21 -2.30 -11.05
CA PHE A 17 -21.01 -1.49 -11.03
C PHE A 17 -21.30 -0.05 -11.48
N LYS A 18 -22.01 0.11 -12.59
CA LYS A 18 -22.35 1.43 -13.14
C LYS A 18 -23.12 2.28 -12.14
N LYS A 19 -24.12 1.70 -11.45
CA LYS A 19 -24.88 2.42 -10.43
C LYS A 19 -24.03 2.88 -9.27
N ILE A 20 -23.16 2.02 -8.75
CA ILE A 20 -22.26 2.35 -7.65
C ILE A 20 -21.25 3.42 -8.10
N TYR A 21 -20.65 3.26 -9.28
CA TYR A 21 -19.71 4.23 -9.84
C TYR A 21 -20.39 5.60 -10.03
N ASP A 22 -21.53 5.66 -10.71
CA ASP A 22 -22.25 6.91 -10.96
C ASP A 22 -22.63 7.61 -9.65
N ASN A 23 -23.06 6.86 -8.63
CA ASN A 23 -23.37 7.41 -7.31
C ASN A 23 -22.12 8.01 -6.65
N SER A 24 -20.98 7.33 -6.77
CA SER A 24 -19.71 7.83 -6.19
C SER A 24 -19.27 9.15 -6.81
N ILE A 25 -19.60 9.39 -8.07
CA ILE A 25 -19.23 10.61 -8.80
C ILE A 25 -20.25 11.73 -8.59
N LYS A 26 -21.53 11.41 -8.65
CA LYS A 26 -22.63 12.38 -8.49
C LYS A 26 -22.84 12.83 -7.05
N ASN A 27 -22.67 11.90 -6.10
CA ASN A 27 -22.92 12.12 -4.67
C ASN A 27 -21.72 11.67 -3.82
N PRO A 28 -20.51 12.25 -4.03
CA PRO A 28 -19.31 11.78 -3.36
C PRO A 28 -19.37 11.88 -1.84
N GLU A 29 -19.95 12.95 -1.29
CA GLU A 29 -20.08 13.11 0.17
C GLU A 29 -20.91 11.97 0.78
N ASN A 30 -22.10 11.71 0.23
CA ASN A 30 -22.95 10.66 0.74
C ASN A 30 -22.34 9.28 0.56
N PHE A 31 -21.70 9.04 -0.58
CA PHE A 31 -21.04 7.78 -0.88
C PHE A 31 -19.96 7.44 0.16
N TRP A 32 -19.07 8.40 0.43
CA TRP A 32 -17.96 8.18 1.36
C TRP A 32 -18.39 8.29 2.83
N GLN A 33 -19.46 9.03 3.12
CA GLN A 33 -20.08 9.00 4.44
C GLN A 33 -20.58 7.60 4.78
N GLU A 34 -21.26 6.93 3.85
CA GLU A 34 -21.69 5.54 4.05
C GLU A 34 -20.49 4.60 4.26
N ALA A 35 -19.44 4.73 3.44
CA ALA A 35 -18.21 3.94 3.62
C ALA A 35 -17.56 4.20 4.98
N SER A 36 -17.61 5.42 5.49
CA SER A 36 -17.02 5.81 6.78
C SER A 36 -17.65 5.12 7.99
N LYS A 37 -18.85 4.58 7.85
CA LYS A 37 -19.53 3.84 8.92
C LYS A 37 -18.89 2.49 9.22
N ASP A 38 -18.09 1.97 8.30
CA ASP A 38 -17.43 0.67 8.45
C ASP A 38 -16.12 0.73 9.25
N ILE A 39 -15.68 1.89 9.63
CA ILE A 39 -14.48 2.05 10.44
C ILE A 39 -14.83 2.56 11.85
N PHE A 40 -13.88 2.42 12.77
CA PHE A 40 -14.02 2.95 14.12
C PHE A 40 -13.63 4.42 14.19
N TRP A 41 -14.47 5.22 14.83
CA TRP A 41 -14.24 6.62 15.15
C TRP A 41 -14.39 6.85 16.66
N PHE A 42 -13.45 7.53 17.28
CA PHE A 42 -13.67 8.07 18.64
C PHE A 42 -14.72 9.17 18.59
N LYS A 43 -14.68 9.98 17.55
CA LYS A 43 -15.72 10.97 17.22
C LYS A 43 -16.09 10.80 15.76
N LYS A 44 -17.35 10.47 15.47
CA LYS A 44 -17.85 10.31 14.10
C LYS A 44 -17.82 11.65 13.34
N PRO A 45 -17.36 11.69 12.09
CA PRO A 45 -17.35 12.91 11.33
C PRO A 45 -18.77 13.35 10.95
N THR A 46 -19.00 14.65 10.97
CA THR A 46 -20.21 15.30 10.44
C THR A 46 -19.88 16.14 9.22
N LYS A 47 -18.67 16.66 9.13
CA LYS A 47 -18.14 17.42 7.99
C LYS A 47 -17.41 16.46 7.05
N ILE A 48 -18.11 15.95 6.05
CA ILE A 48 -17.61 14.84 5.22
C ILE A 48 -16.57 15.34 4.21
N LEU A 49 -16.87 16.40 3.46
CA LEU A 49 -15.97 16.98 2.47
C LEU A 49 -15.96 18.51 2.57
N ASN A 50 -14.77 19.07 2.84
CA ASN A 50 -14.55 20.51 2.82
C ASN A 50 -13.91 20.91 1.50
N LYS A 51 -14.63 21.73 0.71
CA LYS A 51 -14.21 22.27 -0.60
C LYS A 51 -13.85 23.74 -0.55
N SER A 52 -13.70 24.35 0.62
CA SER A 52 -13.57 25.80 0.78
C SER A 52 -12.23 26.38 0.32
N ASN A 53 -11.19 25.54 0.21
CA ASN A 53 -9.84 25.99 -0.15
C ASN A 53 -9.20 25.09 -1.23
N PRO A 54 -9.72 25.10 -2.49
CA PRO A 54 -9.12 24.28 -3.56
C PRO A 54 -7.67 24.69 -3.83
N PRO A 55 -6.77 23.78 -4.18
CA PRO A 55 -6.97 22.33 -4.35
C PRO A 55 -6.81 21.51 -3.08
N PHE A 56 -6.81 22.12 -1.92
CA PHE A 56 -6.64 21.46 -0.62
C PHE A 56 -7.99 21.05 -0.05
N TYR A 57 -8.50 19.92 -0.51
CA TYR A 57 -9.75 19.33 -0.03
C TYR A 57 -9.52 18.54 1.23
N LYS A 58 -10.50 18.50 2.14
CA LYS A 58 -10.42 17.75 3.39
C LYS A 58 -11.58 16.79 3.52
N TRP A 59 -11.27 15.52 3.73
CA TRP A 59 -12.25 14.48 4.00
C TRP A 59 -12.38 14.24 5.52
N PHE A 60 -13.61 14.09 6.01
CA PHE A 60 -13.92 13.73 7.40
C PHE A 60 -13.29 14.67 8.44
N GLU A 61 -13.27 15.95 8.16
CA GLU A 61 -12.45 16.97 8.84
C GLU A 61 -12.59 16.97 10.36
N ASP A 62 -13.81 16.81 10.89
CA ASP A 62 -14.10 16.83 12.33
C ASP A 62 -14.10 15.43 12.98
N GLY A 63 -13.75 14.38 12.22
CA GLY A 63 -13.62 13.03 12.76
C GLY A 63 -12.36 12.85 13.59
N VAL A 64 -12.43 11.95 14.57
CA VAL A 64 -11.29 11.57 15.42
C VAL A 64 -11.19 10.06 15.43
N THR A 65 -10.02 9.52 15.13
CA THR A 65 -9.77 8.10 15.06
C THR A 65 -8.28 7.79 15.25
N ASN A 66 -7.87 6.55 15.00
CA ASN A 66 -6.46 6.13 15.05
C ASN A 66 -6.25 4.99 14.06
N THR A 67 -5.19 5.07 13.28
CA THR A 67 -4.83 4.06 12.29
C THR A 67 -4.54 2.70 12.92
N CYS A 68 -3.75 2.66 13.98
CA CYS A 68 -3.42 1.41 14.67
C CYS A 68 -4.64 0.78 15.33
N TYR A 69 -5.53 1.58 15.91
CA TYR A 69 -6.77 1.09 16.49
C TYR A 69 -7.62 0.35 15.45
N ASN A 70 -7.77 0.94 14.28
CA ASN A 70 -8.53 0.32 13.19
C ASN A 70 -7.83 -0.90 12.58
N ALA A 71 -6.51 -0.97 12.68
CA ALA A 71 -5.74 -2.12 12.18
C ALA A 71 -5.77 -3.31 13.15
N LEU A 72 -5.75 -3.08 14.45
CA LEU A 72 -5.55 -4.12 15.46
C LEU A 72 -6.61 -4.13 16.56
N ASP A 73 -6.74 -3.06 17.32
CA ASP A 73 -7.54 -3.00 18.54
C ASP A 73 -9.02 -3.29 18.28
N VAL A 74 -9.57 -2.75 17.19
CA VAL A 74 -10.99 -2.95 16.87
C VAL A 74 -11.33 -4.43 16.70
N HIS A 75 -10.44 -5.21 16.11
CA HIS A 75 -10.66 -6.64 15.90
C HIS A 75 -10.59 -7.42 17.21
N VAL A 76 -9.66 -7.07 18.08
CA VAL A 76 -9.56 -7.67 19.43
C VAL A 76 -10.79 -7.33 20.26
N ASP A 77 -11.21 -6.06 20.25
CA ASP A 77 -12.37 -5.59 21.03
C ASP A 77 -13.69 -6.20 20.53
N GLN A 78 -13.75 -6.58 19.27
CA GLN A 78 -14.90 -7.29 18.67
C GLN A 78 -14.88 -8.82 18.92
N GLY A 79 -13.90 -9.34 19.67
CA GLY A 79 -13.78 -10.76 19.98
C GLY A 79 -12.99 -11.59 18.96
N ASN A 80 -12.29 -10.95 18.01
CA ASN A 80 -11.52 -11.62 16.97
C ASN A 80 -10.00 -11.62 17.23
N GLY A 81 -9.61 -11.43 18.49
CA GLY A 81 -8.19 -11.34 18.87
C GLY A 81 -7.36 -12.58 18.58
N LYS A 82 -7.97 -13.76 18.50
CA LYS A 82 -7.28 -15.03 18.20
C LYS A 82 -7.15 -15.32 16.71
N ARG A 83 -7.74 -14.50 15.86
CA ARG A 83 -7.58 -14.60 14.40
C ARG A 83 -6.14 -14.25 14.03
N THR A 84 -5.55 -14.99 13.09
CA THR A 84 -4.22 -14.67 12.57
C THR A 84 -4.26 -13.33 11.82
N ALA A 85 -3.39 -12.41 12.22
CA ALA A 85 -3.22 -11.10 11.58
C ALA A 85 -2.08 -11.13 10.57
N LEU A 86 -0.93 -11.69 10.94
CA LEU A 86 0.30 -11.65 10.16
C LEU A 86 0.94 -13.02 10.11
N ILE A 87 1.24 -13.47 8.90
CA ILE A 87 2.07 -14.67 8.64
C ILE A 87 3.40 -14.17 8.08
N TYR A 88 4.50 -14.47 8.79
CA TYR A 88 5.84 -14.22 8.31
C TYR A 88 6.47 -15.52 7.81
N ASP A 89 6.98 -15.47 6.58
CA ASP A 89 7.70 -16.61 5.99
C ASP A 89 8.94 -16.11 5.28
N SER A 90 10.11 -16.59 5.72
CA SER A 90 11.40 -16.29 5.10
C SER A 90 12.05 -17.58 4.59
N PRO A 91 11.91 -17.89 3.31
CA PRO A 91 12.61 -19.05 2.74
C PRO A 91 14.13 -18.88 2.73
N ILE A 92 14.64 -17.66 2.85
CA ILE A 92 16.08 -17.38 2.88
C ILE A 92 16.67 -17.78 4.24
N THR A 93 16.00 -17.45 5.34
CA THR A 93 16.47 -17.76 6.71
C THR A 93 15.88 -19.04 7.27
N GLY A 94 14.79 -19.55 6.68
CA GLY A 94 14.01 -20.65 7.21
C GLY A 94 13.07 -20.28 8.35
N ASN A 95 13.01 -19.01 8.73
CA ASN A 95 12.16 -18.54 9.82
C ASN A 95 10.71 -18.37 9.36
N LYS A 96 9.77 -18.80 10.22
CA LYS A 96 8.34 -18.65 10.03
C LYS A 96 7.70 -18.27 11.37
N ASN A 97 6.83 -17.28 11.35
CA ASN A 97 6.09 -16.85 12.54
C ASN A 97 4.67 -16.43 12.17
N ASN A 98 3.73 -16.80 13.03
CA ASN A 98 2.34 -16.35 12.92
C ASN A 98 2.00 -15.50 14.14
N PHE A 99 1.33 -14.38 13.90
CA PHE A 99 0.88 -13.49 14.96
C PHE A 99 -0.64 -13.35 14.87
N THR A 100 -1.33 -13.59 15.99
CA THR A 100 -2.76 -13.25 16.10
C THR A 100 -2.93 -11.73 16.26
N TYR A 101 -4.15 -11.24 16.08
CA TYR A 101 -4.44 -9.80 16.29
C TYR A 101 -4.07 -9.35 17.70
N GLU A 102 -4.38 -10.15 18.73
CA GLU A 102 -4.01 -9.81 20.10
C GLU A 102 -2.50 -9.86 20.34
N GLU A 103 -1.79 -10.83 19.75
CA GLU A 103 -0.35 -10.93 19.87
C GLU A 103 0.35 -9.76 19.15
N LEU A 104 -0.12 -9.42 17.93
CA LEU A 104 0.44 -8.30 17.17
C LEU A 104 0.15 -6.97 17.86
N ARG A 105 -1.07 -6.78 18.40
CA ARG A 105 -1.41 -5.61 19.20
C ARG A 105 -0.48 -5.46 20.40
N SER A 106 -0.20 -6.52 21.12
CA SER A 106 0.71 -6.49 22.28
C SER A 106 2.12 -6.05 21.88
N LYS A 107 2.66 -6.65 20.81
CA LYS A 107 4.00 -6.27 20.29
C LYS A 107 4.05 -4.81 19.84
N VAL A 108 3.04 -4.36 19.13
CA VAL A 108 2.95 -2.99 18.62
C VAL A 108 2.79 -2.00 19.78
N SER A 109 1.91 -2.29 20.72
CA SER A 109 1.68 -1.46 21.91
C SER A 109 2.95 -1.30 22.74
N LYS A 110 3.72 -2.36 22.87
CA LYS A 110 4.98 -2.36 23.62
C LYS A 110 6.07 -1.57 22.89
N PHE A 111 6.20 -1.73 21.60
CA PHE A 111 7.16 -0.92 20.82
C PHE A 111 6.76 0.56 20.77
N ALA A 112 5.46 0.85 20.74
CA ALA A 112 4.95 2.21 20.88
C ALA A 112 5.38 2.83 22.21
N GLY A 113 5.30 2.08 23.31
CA GLY A 113 5.83 2.48 24.62
C GLY A 113 7.34 2.70 24.59
N ALA A 114 8.06 1.86 23.87
CA ALA A 114 9.52 2.01 23.68
C ALA A 114 9.84 3.31 22.92
N LEU A 115 9.13 3.63 21.85
CA LEU A 115 9.29 4.89 21.12
C LEU A 115 9.03 6.10 22.03
N LYS A 116 7.97 6.03 22.82
CA LYS A 116 7.66 7.09 23.79
C LYS A 116 8.77 7.28 24.80
N ASN A 117 9.34 6.19 25.32
CA ASN A 117 10.49 6.25 26.25
C ASN A 117 11.73 6.86 25.60
N GLN A 118 11.89 6.74 24.29
CA GLN A 118 12.97 7.37 23.54
C GLN A 118 12.67 8.83 23.15
N GLY A 119 11.58 9.38 23.64
CA GLY A 119 11.21 10.79 23.45
C GLY A 119 10.33 11.08 22.24
N VAL A 120 9.83 10.07 21.54
CA VAL A 120 8.92 10.26 20.39
C VAL A 120 7.55 10.68 20.89
N VAL A 121 7.04 11.78 20.37
CA VAL A 121 5.71 12.31 20.67
C VAL A 121 4.90 12.47 19.39
N LYS A 122 3.60 12.74 19.53
CA LYS A 122 2.70 13.00 18.43
C LYS A 122 3.28 14.05 17.47
N GLY A 123 3.27 13.73 16.17
CA GLY A 123 3.78 14.63 15.13
C GLY A 123 5.28 14.48 14.84
N ASP A 124 6.04 13.81 15.67
CA ASP A 124 7.43 13.51 15.37
C ASP A 124 7.55 12.56 14.19
N ARG A 125 8.62 12.71 13.39
CA ARG A 125 8.87 11.80 12.27
C ARG A 125 9.86 10.74 12.68
N VAL A 126 9.57 9.51 12.24
CA VAL A 126 10.41 8.33 12.48
C VAL A 126 10.73 7.70 11.13
N ILE A 127 12.01 7.60 10.80
CA ILE A 127 12.48 6.88 9.62
C ILE A 127 12.51 5.38 9.95
N ILE A 128 11.98 4.56 9.06
CA ILE A 128 12.06 3.10 9.15
C ILE A 128 12.83 2.59 7.93
N TYR A 129 14.01 2.03 8.16
CA TYR A 129 14.89 1.47 7.14
C TYR A 129 15.20 0.03 7.50
N MET A 130 14.31 -0.88 7.08
CA MET A 130 14.30 -2.28 7.51
C MET A 130 14.00 -3.24 6.36
N PRO A 131 14.48 -4.49 6.46
CA PRO A 131 14.05 -5.53 5.53
C PRO A 131 12.62 -6.00 5.81
N MET A 132 12.15 -6.97 5.03
CA MET A 132 10.79 -7.54 5.12
C MET A 132 10.65 -8.48 6.32
N ILE A 133 10.68 -7.93 7.51
CA ILE A 133 10.57 -8.65 8.79
C ILE A 133 9.41 -8.11 9.62
N PRO A 134 8.87 -8.90 10.57
CA PRO A 134 7.74 -8.47 11.40
C PRO A 134 7.98 -7.16 12.15
N GLU A 135 9.21 -6.92 12.58
CA GLU A 135 9.62 -5.71 13.31
C GLU A 135 9.37 -4.44 12.50
N ALA A 136 9.46 -4.51 11.17
CA ALA A 136 9.14 -3.37 10.30
C ALA A 136 7.65 -3.03 10.35
N VAL A 137 6.79 -4.04 10.31
CA VAL A 137 5.33 -3.86 10.47
C VAL A 137 5.00 -3.32 11.85
N VAL A 138 5.64 -3.87 12.88
CA VAL A 138 5.48 -3.40 14.26
C VAL A 138 5.86 -1.92 14.39
N ALA A 139 6.98 -1.52 13.80
CA ALA A 139 7.44 -0.12 13.84
C ALA A 139 6.45 0.83 13.16
N MET A 140 5.92 0.46 11.99
CA MET A 140 4.91 1.26 11.27
C MET A 140 3.65 1.47 12.11
N LEU A 141 3.11 0.39 12.65
CA LEU A 141 1.87 0.44 13.46
C LEU A 141 2.09 1.11 14.81
N ALA A 142 3.26 0.97 15.41
CA ALA A 142 3.62 1.65 16.67
C ALA A 142 3.70 3.16 16.48
N CYS A 143 4.26 3.65 15.38
CA CYS A 143 4.22 5.07 15.04
C CYS A 143 2.77 5.57 14.94
N ALA A 144 1.92 4.83 14.22
CA ALA A 144 0.51 5.17 14.11
C ALA A 144 -0.19 5.21 15.48
N ARG A 145 0.17 4.28 16.37
CA ARG A 145 -0.44 4.18 17.70
C ARG A 145 -0.23 5.43 18.55
N ILE A 146 0.97 6.02 18.49
CA ILE A 146 1.31 7.23 19.27
C ILE A 146 1.16 8.54 18.49
N GLY A 147 0.70 8.47 17.25
CA GLY A 147 0.53 9.67 16.42
C GLY A 147 1.84 10.21 15.84
N ALA A 148 2.91 9.43 15.85
CA ALA A 148 4.12 9.75 15.12
C ALA A 148 3.91 9.50 13.61
N ILE A 149 4.65 10.22 12.78
CA ILE A 149 4.58 10.14 11.33
C ILE A 149 5.76 9.31 10.85
N HIS A 150 5.51 8.08 10.38
CA HIS A 150 6.60 7.27 9.86
C HIS A 150 6.94 7.61 8.42
N SER A 151 8.20 7.42 8.07
CA SER A 151 8.67 7.43 6.69
C SER A 151 9.51 6.17 6.47
N VAL A 152 8.93 5.21 5.74
CA VAL A 152 9.62 3.97 5.39
C VAL A 152 10.49 4.22 4.18
N VAL A 153 11.75 3.84 4.26
CA VAL A 153 12.71 3.94 3.17
C VAL A 153 13.07 2.53 2.70
N PHE A 154 13.00 2.31 1.41
CA PHE A 154 13.32 1.02 0.82
C PHE A 154 14.73 0.57 1.18
N GLY A 155 14.85 -0.66 1.71
CA GLY A 155 16.11 -1.21 2.22
C GLY A 155 17.21 -1.41 1.18
N GLY A 156 16.88 -1.28 -0.11
CA GLY A 156 17.85 -1.30 -1.20
C GLY A 156 18.48 0.06 -1.52
N PHE A 157 18.02 1.14 -0.88
CA PHE A 157 18.54 2.48 -1.15
C PHE A 157 19.91 2.71 -0.50
N ALA A 158 20.75 3.46 -1.21
CA ALA A 158 22.09 3.86 -0.73
C ALA A 158 22.01 4.96 0.34
N SER A 159 23.14 5.20 1.01
CA SER A 159 23.24 6.17 2.12
C SER A 159 22.78 7.58 1.74
N ASN A 160 23.08 8.05 0.53
CA ASN A 160 22.69 9.39 0.09
C ASN A 160 21.16 9.53 -0.05
N GLU A 161 20.48 8.50 -0.49
CA GLU A 161 19.00 8.48 -0.57
C GLU A 161 18.38 8.52 0.82
N LEU A 162 18.93 7.74 1.74
CA LEU A 162 18.48 7.74 3.13
C LEU A 162 18.76 9.09 3.80
N ALA A 163 19.93 9.68 3.58
CA ALA A 163 20.31 10.97 4.12
C ALA A 163 19.36 12.10 3.67
N SER A 164 18.98 12.12 2.40
CA SER A 164 18.08 13.14 1.89
C SER A 164 16.70 13.06 2.56
N ARG A 165 16.23 11.87 2.89
CA ARG A 165 14.96 11.66 3.58
C ARG A 165 15.03 12.02 5.06
N ILE A 166 16.16 11.77 5.70
CA ILE A 166 16.41 12.25 7.07
C ILE A 166 16.35 13.79 7.11
N ASP A 167 16.97 14.45 6.15
CA ASP A 167 16.98 15.91 6.07
C ASP A 167 15.61 16.51 5.81
N ASP A 168 14.90 15.99 4.81
CA ASP A 168 13.59 16.53 4.44
C ASP A 168 12.53 16.30 5.51
N SER A 169 12.49 15.13 6.11
CA SER A 169 11.55 14.79 7.18
C SER A 169 11.93 15.38 8.53
N LYS A 170 13.18 15.75 8.74
CA LYS A 170 13.76 16.13 10.05
C LYS A 170 13.42 15.06 11.10
N ALA A 171 13.69 13.81 10.77
CA ALA A 171 13.38 12.67 11.60
C ALA A 171 14.05 12.75 12.96
N LYS A 172 13.31 12.42 14.01
CA LYS A 172 13.81 12.36 15.38
C LYS A 172 14.51 11.05 15.68
N VAL A 173 13.92 9.94 15.22
CA VAL A 173 14.41 8.58 15.45
C VAL A 173 14.48 7.84 14.11
N LEU A 174 15.49 6.99 13.99
CA LEU A 174 15.62 6.05 12.87
C LEU A 174 15.59 4.63 13.42
N VAL A 175 14.73 3.79 12.86
CA VAL A 175 14.59 2.37 13.22
C VAL A 175 15.14 1.54 12.06
N THR A 176 16.04 0.61 12.37
CA THR A 176 16.69 -0.23 11.38
C THR A 176 16.94 -1.65 11.90
N ALA A 177 17.57 -2.48 11.08
CA ALA A 177 18.04 -3.81 11.43
C ALA A 177 19.53 -3.93 11.09
N SER A 178 20.18 -4.98 11.62
CA SER A 178 21.59 -5.21 11.36
C SER A 178 21.87 -5.60 9.90
N CYS A 179 20.96 -6.33 9.26
CA CYS A 179 21.10 -6.75 7.87
C CYS A 179 19.78 -7.11 7.22
N GLY A 180 19.80 -7.17 5.88
CA GLY A 180 18.78 -7.81 5.06
C GLY A 180 19.40 -8.97 4.27
N PHE A 181 18.56 -9.88 3.77
CA PHE A 181 19.02 -11.02 2.99
C PHE A 181 18.45 -10.99 1.58
N GLU A 182 19.32 -11.25 0.62
CA GLU A 182 18.97 -11.52 -0.76
C GLU A 182 19.49 -12.91 -1.14
N PRO A 183 19.01 -13.54 -2.23
CA PRO A 183 19.55 -14.84 -2.66
C PRO A 183 21.06 -14.79 -2.81
N GLY A 184 21.77 -15.60 -2.00
CA GLY A 184 23.23 -15.70 -2.02
C GLY A 184 23.99 -14.51 -1.48
N ARG A 185 23.33 -13.51 -0.87
CA ARG A 185 23.99 -12.29 -0.39
C ARG A 185 23.36 -11.75 0.89
N THR A 186 24.18 -11.31 1.83
CA THR A 186 23.77 -10.53 3.00
C THR A 186 24.03 -9.06 2.74
N VAL A 187 23.02 -8.23 2.93
CA VAL A 187 23.14 -6.76 2.81
C VAL A 187 23.29 -6.18 4.21
N GLU A 188 24.44 -5.61 4.51
CA GLU A 188 24.72 -5.00 5.80
C GLU A 188 24.10 -3.61 5.87
N TYR A 189 23.16 -3.40 6.82
CA TYR A 189 22.45 -2.12 6.93
C TYR A 189 23.18 -1.08 7.76
N LYS A 190 23.92 -1.51 8.80
CA LYS A 190 24.59 -0.57 9.71
C LYS A 190 25.54 0.40 8.99
N PRO A 191 26.41 -0.07 8.06
CA PRO A 191 27.27 0.85 7.30
C PRO A 191 26.51 1.86 6.45
N LEU A 192 25.37 1.44 5.85
CA LEU A 192 24.53 2.33 5.04
C LEU A 192 23.87 3.41 5.92
N VAL A 193 23.36 3.01 7.08
CA VAL A 193 22.74 3.92 8.05
C VAL A 193 23.78 4.88 8.63
N ASP A 194 24.96 4.39 9.02
CA ASP A 194 26.04 5.22 9.53
C ASP A 194 26.47 6.27 8.50
N GLY A 195 26.59 5.86 7.24
CA GLY A 195 26.90 6.77 6.14
C GLY A 195 25.84 7.84 5.94
N ALA A 196 24.58 7.47 6.03
CA ALA A 196 23.45 8.39 5.90
C ALA A 196 23.41 9.41 7.04
N ILE A 197 23.59 8.96 8.28
CA ILE A 197 23.63 9.85 9.46
C ILE A 197 24.79 10.83 9.36
N LYS A 198 25.94 10.38 8.88
CA LYS A 198 27.11 11.24 8.67
C LYS A 198 26.87 12.29 7.59
N GLN A 199 26.24 11.92 6.48
CA GLN A 199 25.96 12.81 5.35
C GLN A 199 24.83 13.80 5.64
N ALA A 200 23.83 13.41 6.45
CA ALA A 200 22.67 14.24 6.74
C ALA A 200 23.06 15.49 7.53
N ASN A 201 22.47 16.64 7.16
CA ASN A 201 22.62 17.88 7.90
C ASN A 201 21.81 17.87 9.19
N HIS A 202 20.59 17.32 9.13
CA HIS A 202 19.75 17.10 10.30
C HIS A 202 20.25 15.90 11.09
N LYS A 203 20.41 16.05 12.42
CA LYS A 203 20.88 14.96 13.29
C LYS A 203 19.70 14.34 14.02
N ILE A 204 19.55 13.02 13.87
CA ILE A 204 18.56 12.24 14.62
C ILE A 204 18.98 12.13 16.09
N ASP A 205 18.02 11.98 17.00
CA ASP A 205 18.30 11.82 18.43
C ASP A 205 18.73 10.40 18.78
N LYS A 206 18.07 9.40 18.21
CA LYS A 206 18.30 7.98 18.50
C LYS A 206 18.20 7.13 17.24
N MET A 207 19.01 6.08 17.20
CA MET A 207 18.90 4.99 16.24
C MET A 207 18.59 3.70 17.00
N ILE A 208 17.44 3.06 16.67
CA ILE A 208 17.02 1.79 17.26
C ILE A 208 17.30 0.68 16.25
N LEU A 209 18.10 -0.31 16.63
CA LEU A 209 18.52 -1.37 15.72
C LEU A 209 18.06 -2.74 16.21
N PHE A 210 17.37 -3.46 15.35
CA PHE A 210 17.03 -4.86 15.56
C PHE A 210 18.17 -5.76 15.10
N GLN A 211 18.75 -6.53 16.03
CA GLN A 211 19.83 -7.48 15.74
C GLN A 211 19.28 -8.75 15.12
N ARG A 212 19.74 -9.07 13.94
CA ARG A 212 19.39 -10.35 13.30
C ARG A 212 20.40 -11.42 13.73
N SER A 213 19.88 -12.59 14.09
CA SER A 213 20.67 -13.71 14.61
C SER A 213 21.80 -14.10 13.65
N GLY A 214 23.02 -14.20 14.18
CA GLY A 214 24.23 -14.49 13.40
C GLY A 214 24.83 -13.31 12.64
N HIS A 215 24.20 -12.12 12.73
CA HIS A 215 24.64 -10.92 12.04
C HIS A 215 24.59 -9.69 12.95
N GLU A 216 24.90 -9.88 14.21
CA GLU A 216 24.90 -8.83 15.20
C GLU A 216 26.00 -7.78 14.91
N VAL A 217 25.71 -6.53 15.20
CA VAL A 217 26.63 -5.41 15.03
C VAL A 217 26.84 -4.68 16.35
N LYS A 218 27.99 -4.02 16.50
CA LYS A 218 28.27 -3.19 17.66
C LYS A 218 27.45 -1.91 17.61
N LEU A 219 26.86 -1.55 18.76
CA LEU A 219 26.12 -0.30 18.94
C LEU A 219 26.89 0.65 19.84
N ASN A 220 26.85 1.93 19.50
CA ASN A 220 27.51 3.01 20.24
C ASN A 220 26.48 3.75 21.11
N ALA A 221 26.36 3.29 22.36
CA ALA A 221 25.49 3.94 23.34
C ALA A 221 26.00 5.37 23.67
N PRO A 222 25.11 6.29 24.06
CA PRO A 222 23.66 6.13 24.25
C PRO A 222 22.82 6.42 23.01
N LYS A 223 23.42 6.88 21.92
CA LYS A 223 22.68 7.30 20.71
C LYS A 223 22.15 6.12 19.90
N GLU A 224 22.88 5.03 19.86
CA GLU A 224 22.50 3.79 19.20
C GLU A 224 22.04 2.79 20.28
N VAL A 225 20.82 2.28 20.13
CA VAL A 225 20.20 1.40 21.12
C VAL A 225 19.63 0.14 20.46
N SER A 226 19.63 -0.96 21.22
CA SER A 226 19.09 -2.23 20.77
C SER A 226 17.55 -2.23 20.83
N TRP A 227 16.91 -2.74 19.79
CA TRP A 227 15.47 -2.99 19.76
C TRP A 227 15.01 -3.82 20.97
N ASP A 228 15.69 -4.93 21.24
CA ASP A 228 15.30 -5.83 22.34
C ASP A 228 15.40 -5.15 23.70
N GLU A 229 16.41 -4.33 23.89
CA GLU A 229 16.60 -3.56 25.14
C GLU A 229 15.47 -2.53 25.35
N VAL A 230 15.18 -1.71 24.33
CA VAL A 230 14.14 -0.68 24.47
C VAL A 230 12.74 -1.30 24.62
N VAL A 231 12.49 -2.44 24.00
CA VAL A 231 11.23 -3.17 24.16
C VAL A 231 11.11 -3.79 25.54
N SER A 232 12.16 -4.41 26.06
CA SER A 232 12.13 -5.04 27.40
C SER A 232 11.88 -4.04 28.51
N ASN A 233 12.27 -2.79 28.34
CA ASN A 233 12.11 -1.71 29.31
C ASN A 233 10.81 -0.90 29.11
N ALA A 234 9.97 -1.28 28.16
CA ALA A 234 8.76 -0.54 27.82
C ALA A 234 7.50 -1.16 28.41
N GLU A 235 6.51 -0.31 28.62
CA GLU A 235 5.13 -0.70 28.92
C GLU A 235 4.27 -0.63 27.68
N GLU A 236 3.22 -1.45 27.61
CA GLU A 236 2.19 -1.32 26.59
C GLU A 236 1.40 -0.03 26.80
N ILE A 237 1.08 0.66 25.70
CA ILE A 237 0.32 1.92 25.76
C ILE A 237 -0.88 1.88 24.80
N ASP A 238 -1.89 2.69 25.13
CA ASP A 238 -3.10 2.82 24.32
C ASP A 238 -2.87 3.68 23.07
N CYS A 239 -3.83 3.60 22.13
CA CYS A 239 -3.83 4.44 20.95
C CYS A 239 -4.16 5.89 21.30
N VAL A 240 -3.41 6.81 20.71
CA VAL A 240 -3.68 8.25 20.80
C VAL A 240 -4.82 8.63 19.86
N GLU A 241 -5.75 9.46 20.34
CA GLU A 241 -6.79 10.02 19.49
C GLU A 241 -6.20 11.00 18.49
N MET A 242 -6.50 10.79 17.19
CA MET A 242 -5.98 11.60 16.10
C MET A 242 -7.12 12.27 15.34
N LYS A 243 -6.92 13.53 14.96
CA LYS A 243 -7.82 14.19 14.03
C LYS A 243 -7.67 13.58 12.63
N SER A 244 -8.77 13.45 11.90
CA SER A 244 -8.82 12.81 10.60
C SER A 244 -7.80 13.35 9.59
N ASN A 245 -7.52 14.65 9.61
CA ASN A 245 -6.62 15.29 8.66
C ASN A 245 -5.16 15.40 9.15
N GLU A 246 -4.84 14.90 10.33
CA GLU A 246 -3.45 14.70 10.74
C GLU A 246 -2.81 13.60 9.89
N PHE A 247 -1.48 13.56 9.82
CA PHE A 247 -0.78 12.67 8.90
C PHE A 247 -0.38 11.36 9.55
N ALA A 248 -0.56 10.27 8.81
CA ALA A 248 -0.15 8.93 9.20
C ALA A 248 1.30 8.66 8.80
N TYR A 249 1.68 9.03 7.58
CA TYR A 249 3.03 8.74 7.07
C TYR A 249 3.43 9.69 5.94
N ILE A 250 4.74 9.69 5.66
CA ILE A 250 5.35 10.30 4.49
C ILE A 250 6.01 9.18 3.69
N LEU A 251 5.67 9.06 2.41
CA LEU A 251 6.35 8.16 1.49
C LEU A 251 7.00 8.97 0.38
N TYR A 252 8.33 8.93 0.33
CA TYR A 252 9.08 9.70 -0.66
C TYR A 252 9.12 8.99 -2.00
N THR A 253 8.90 9.76 -3.06
CA THR A 253 9.11 9.31 -4.44
C THR A 253 10.26 10.08 -5.04
N SER A 254 10.97 9.48 -6.00
CA SER A 254 12.00 10.17 -6.77
C SER A 254 11.37 11.28 -7.60
N GLY A 255 11.80 12.53 -7.37
CA GLY A 255 11.39 13.66 -8.18
C GLY A 255 12.27 13.77 -9.44
N THR A 256 11.69 14.22 -10.55
CA THR A 256 12.44 14.51 -11.80
C THR A 256 13.50 15.59 -11.62
N THR A 257 13.43 16.37 -10.55
CA THR A 257 14.35 17.47 -10.24
C THR A 257 15.43 17.11 -9.21
N GLY A 258 15.55 15.84 -8.83
CA GLY A 258 16.51 15.39 -7.84
C GLY A 258 16.12 15.62 -6.37
N THR A 259 15.09 16.41 -6.08
CA THR A 259 14.56 16.57 -4.73
C THR A 259 13.41 15.62 -4.50
N PRO A 260 13.47 14.73 -3.50
CA PRO A 260 12.38 13.79 -3.22
C PRO A 260 11.08 14.52 -2.93
N LYS A 261 9.96 13.94 -3.40
CA LYS A 261 8.61 14.41 -3.04
C LYS A 261 8.09 13.59 -1.86
N GLY A 262 7.80 14.26 -0.76
CA GLY A 262 7.21 13.62 0.41
C GLY A 262 5.69 13.50 0.25
N ILE A 263 5.24 12.37 -0.26
CA ILE A 263 3.80 12.10 -0.37
C ILE A 263 3.26 11.84 1.03
N VAL A 264 2.32 12.67 1.50
CA VAL A 264 1.71 12.48 2.80
C VAL A 264 0.37 11.78 2.70
N ARG A 265 -0.02 11.11 3.78
CA ARG A 265 -1.30 10.43 3.89
C ARG A 265 -2.02 10.88 5.14
N ASP A 266 -3.28 11.29 5.00
CA ASP A 266 -4.11 11.63 6.15
C ASP A 266 -4.59 10.36 6.87
N ILE A 267 -5.15 10.53 8.07
CA ILE A 267 -5.56 9.40 8.90
C ILE A 267 -6.94 8.88 8.50
N GLY A 268 -7.95 9.73 8.54
CA GLY A 268 -9.34 9.30 8.37
C GLY A 268 -9.64 8.80 6.96
N GLY A 269 -9.28 9.57 5.95
CA GLY A 269 -9.50 9.21 4.56
C GLY A 269 -8.79 7.92 4.16
N HIS A 270 -7.58 7.74 4.63
CA HIS A 270 -6.76 6.56 4.40
C HIS A 270 -7.45 5.28 4.95
N ILE A 271 -7.92 5.31 6.18
CA ILE A 271 -8.59 4.14 6.79
C ILE A 271 -9.86 3.80 6.03
N VAL A 272 -10.70 4.79 5.76
CA VAL A 272 -12.00 4.60 5.08
C VAL A 272 -11.80 4.00 3.70
N ALA A 273 -10.96 4.63 2.89
CA ALA A 273 -10.74 4.20 1.51
C ALA A 273 -10.11 2.81 1.43
N LEU A 274 -9.05 2.55 2.17
CA LEU A 274 -8.36 1.26 2.08
C LEU A 274 -9.23 0.10 2.55
N LYS A 275 -9.98 0.27 3.63
CA LYS A 275 -10.92 -0.77 4.07
C LYS A 275 -11.97 -1.05 3.00
N TRP A 276 -12.50 0.01 2.38
CA TRP A 276 -13.48 -0.12 1.28
C TRP A 276 -12.91 -0.94 0.12
N THR A 277 -11.64 -0.74 -0.24
CA THR A 277 -11.03 -1.42 -1.39
C THR A 277 -10.93 -2.93 -1.23
N MET A 278 -10.69 -3.42 -0.02
CA MET A 278 -10.52 -4.86 0.23
C MET A 278 -11.76 -5.64 -0.20
N LYS A 279 -12.94 -5.18 0.17
CA LYS A 279 -14.20 -5.81 -0.24
C LYS A 279 -14.52 -5.54 -1.70
N ASN A 280 -14.46 -4.29 -2.12
CA ASN A 280 -15.07 -3.87 -3.38
C ASN A 280 -14.18 -4.09 -4.61
N ILE A 281 -12.87 -3.92 -4.47
CA ILE A 281 -11.92 -4.18 -5.56
C ILE A 281 -11.48 -5.64 -5.55
N TYR A 282 -11.01 -6.13 -4.40
CA TYR A 282 -10.32 -7.42 -4.31
C TYR A 282 -11.21 -8.58 -3.91
N ASN A 283 -12.47 -8.33 -3.56
CA ASN A 283 -13.43 -9.33 -3.08
C ASN A 283 -12.91 -10.10 -1.85
N ILE A 284 -12.27 -9.39 -0.94
CA ILE A 284 -11.70 -9.94 0.29
C ILE A 284 -12.58 -9.57 1.48
N ASN A 285 -12.88 -10.55 2.30
CA ASN A 285 -13.70 -10.42 3.51
C ASN A 285 -12.87 -10.65 4.76
N GLU A 286 -13.45 -10.33 5.92
CA GLU A 286 -12.81 -10.62 7.22
C GLU A 286 -12.41 -12.09 7.32
N GLY A 287 -11.22 -12.35 7.83
CA GLY A 287 -10.69 -13.69 8.01
C GLY A 287 -10.10 -14.34 6.77
N ASP A 288 -10.28 -13.75 5.59
CA ASP A 288 -9.64 -14.25 4.37
C ASP A 288 -8.11 -14.08 4.46
N ILE A 289 -7.38 -14.94 3.74
CA ILE A 289 -5.93 -14.89 3.69
C ILE A 289 -5.51 -14.20 2.40
N TRP A 290 -4.85 -13.07 2.58
CA TRP A 290 -4.42 -12.16 1.53
C TRP A 290 -2.89 -12.09 1.48
N TRP A 291 -2.33 -12.03 0.28
CA TRP A 291 -0.90 -11.83 0.10
C TRP A 291 -0.61 -10.76 -0.94
N SER A 292 0.13 -9.74 -0.55
CA SER A 292 0.75 -8.79 -1.46
C SER A 292 2.26 -9.07 -1.49
N ALA A 293 2.74 -9.63 -2.60
CA ALA A 293 4.16 -9.91 -2.81
C ALA A 293 4.85 -8.65 -3.34
N SER A 294 5.12 -7.73 -2.45
CA SER A 294 5.77 -6.45 -2.70
C SER A 294 6.67 -6.12 -1.50
N ASP A 295 7.19 -4.91 -1.45
CA ASP A 295 8.03 -4.43 -0.36
C ASP A 295 7.33 -3.30 0.39
N ILE A 296 7.49 -3.26 1.72
CA ILE A 296 6.94 -2.19 2.56
C ILE A 296 7.52 -0.81 2.25
N GLY A 297 8.66 -0.75 1.58
CA GLY A 297 9.26 0.51 1.12
C GLY A 297 8.51 1.19 -0.03
N TRP A 298 7.54 0.51 -0.62
CA TRP A 298 6.70 1.03 -1.71
C TRP A 298 5.25 1.19 -1.28
N ILE A 299 4.47 1.92 -2.08
CA ILE A 299 3.06 2.17 -1.75
C ILE A 299 2.23 0.87 -1.70
N VAL A 300 2.52 -0.09 -2.56
CA VAL A 300 1.83 -1.39 -2.54
C VAL A 300 2.01 -2.07 -1.19
N GLY A 301 3.22 -2.07 -0.66
CA GLY A 301 3.52 -2.65 0.64
C GLY A 301 2.82 -1.93 1.78
N HIS A 302 2.84 -0.59 1.78
CA HIS A 302 2.10 0.20 2.78
C HIS A 302 0.62 -0.16 2.76
N SER A 303 -0.01 -0.01 1.61
CA SER A 303 -1.46 -0.18 1.48
C SER A 303 -1.90 -1.63 1.66
N TYR A 304 -1.17 -2.60 1.08
CA TYR A 304 -1.69 -3.97 0.92
C TYR A 304 -0.86 -5.08 1.57
N ILE A 305 0.32 -4.80 2.13
CA ILE A 305 0.92 -5.72 3.09
C ILE A 305 0.41 -5.37 4.50
N VAL A 306 0.37 -4.08 4.85
CA VAL A 306 0.12 -3.63 6.23
C VAL A 306 -1.31 -3.12 6.42
N TYR A 307 -1.66 -1.98 5.83
CA TYR A 307 -2.83 -1.23 6.27
C TYR A 307 -4.18 -1.83 5.84
N ALA A 308 -4.44 -1.97 4.55
CA ALA A 308 -5.76 -2.39 4.08
C ALA A 308 -6.19 -3.77 4.59
N PRO A 309 -5.35 -4.83 4.50
CA PRO A 309 -5.77 -6.13 5.01
C PRO A 309 -6.01 -6.13 6.52
N LEU A 310 -5.22 -5.39 7.30
CA LEU A 310 -5.43 -5.29 8.74
C LEU A 310 -6.69 -4.49 9.08
N PHE A 311 -6.96 -3.38 8.37
CA PHE A 311 -8.23 -2.66 8.53
C PHE A 311 -9.44 -3.58 8.27
N LYS A 312 -9.33 -4.46 7.29
CA LYS A 312 -10.41 -5.40 6.94
C LYS A 312 -10.52 -6.59 7.89
N GLY A 313 -9.54 -6.80 8.76
CA GLY A 313 -9.51 -7.94 9.66
C GLY A 313 -9.12 -9.25 8.98
N CYS A 314 -8.29 -9.16 7.95
CA CYS A 314 -7.76 -10.29 7.19
C CYS A 314 -6.49 -10.85 7.83
N THR A 315 -6.01 -11.97 7.30
CA THR A 315 -4.65 -12.43 7.50
C THR A 315 -3.80 -11.93 6.34
N THR A 316 -2.70 -11.20 6.63
CA THR A 316 -1.75 -10.73 5.63
C THR A 316 -0.44 -11.51 5.70
N VAL A 317 0.15 -11.79 4.54
CA VAL A 317 1.42 -12.51 4.44
C VAL A 317 2.56 -11.53 4.25
N LEU A 318 3.61 -11.68 5.05
CA LEU A 318 4.86 -10.95 4.95
C LEU A 318 5.94 -11.94 4.49
N PHE A 319 6.35 -11.82 3.24
CA PHE A 319 7.25 -12.76 2.58
C PHE A 319 8.65 -12.16 2.41
N GLU A 320 9.63 -12.74 3.09
CA GLU A 320 11.03 -12.36 2.92
C GLU A 320 11.69 -13.32 1.94
N GLY A 321 11.43 -13.09 0.65
CA GLY A 321 11.94 -13.92 -0.44
C GLY A 321 11.73 -13.25 -1.79
N LYS A 322 12.02 -14.02 -2.85
CA LYS A 322 11.89 -13.58 -4.24
C LYS A 322 11.04 -14.57 -5.02
N PRO A 323 10.47 -14.20 -6.16
CA PRO A 323 9.68 -15.11 -6.98
C PRO A 323 10.49 -16.28 -7.55
N VAL A 324 11.81 -16.08 -7.74
CA VAL A 324 12.75 -17.11 -8.18
C VAL A 324 13.98 -17.08 -7.26
N GLY A 325 14.66 -18.22 -7.13
CA GLY A 325 15.90 -18.30 -6.35
C GLY A 325 15.74 -18.41 -4.83
N THR A 326 14.50 -18.54 -4.31
CA THR A 326 14.22 -18.68 -2.87
C THR A 326 13.22 -19.81 -2.56
N PRO A 327 13.57 -21.10 -2.74
CA PRO A 327 14.80 -21.59 -3.34
C PRO A 327 14.73 -21.72 -4.87
N ASP A 328 13.55 -21.70 -5.48
CA ASP A 328 13.30 -21.96 -6.89
C ASP A 328 12.07 -21.16 -7.40
N ALA A 329 11.66 -21.44 -8.63
CA ALA A 329 10.49 -20.79 -9.25
C ALA A 329 9.13 -21.25 -8.68
N GLY A 330 9.13 -22.15 -7.72
CA GLY A 330 7.93 -22.60 -7.01
C GLY A 330 7.63 -21.85 -5.71
N ALA A 331 8.45 -20.87 -5.34
CA ALA A 331 8.34 -20.19 -4.05
C ALA A 331 6.96 -19.55 -3.83
N PHE A 332 6.40 -18.88 -4.85
CA PHE A 332 5.07 -18.26 -4.75
C PHE A 332 3.97 -19.32 -4.61
N TRP A 333 4.06 -20.40 -5.38
CA TRP A 333 3.07 -21.48 -5.30
C TRP A 333 3.07 -22.16 -3.93
N LYS A 334 4.25 -22.31 -3.35
CA LYS A 334 4.41 -22.86 -2.01
C LYS A 334 3.70 -22.00 -0.95
N ILE A 335 3.88 -20.69 -0.98
CA ILE A 335 3.22 -19.76 -0.05
C ILE A 335 1.71 -19.83 -0.21
N ILE A 336 1.22 -19.78 -1.44
CA ILE A 336 -0.23 -19.84 -1.73
C ILE A 336 -0.82 -21.15 -1.20
N SER A 337 -0.14 -22.27 -1.44
CA SER A 337 -0.57 -23.60 -1.00
C SER A 337 -0.51 -23.76 0.51
N ASP A 338 0.65 -23.46 1.12
CA ASP A 338 0.88 -23.68 2.56
C ASP A 338 -0.10 -22.87 3.43
N TYR A 339 -0.40 -21.65 3.02
CA TYR A 339 -1.25 -20.74 3.81
C TYR A 339 -2.67 -20.60 3.26
N LYS A 340 -3.00 -21.30 2.18
CA LYS A 340 -4.33 -21.25 1.54
C LYS A 340 -4.73 -19.81 1.18
N VAL A 341 -3.82 -19.11 0.53
CA VAL A 341 -4.01 -17.72 0.11
C VAL A 341 -5.17 -17.64 -0.87
N LYS A 342 -6.10 -16.73 -0.60
CA LYS A 342 -7.26 -16.50 -1.45
C LYS A 342 -6.92 -15.64 -2.66
N SER A 343 -6.09 -14.60 -2.48
CA SER A 343 -5.74 -13.67 -3.55
C SER A 343 -4.31 -13.16 -3.38
N LEU A 344 -3.63 -12.99 -4.50
CA LEU A 344 -2.27 -12.46 -4.58
C LEU A 344 -2.27 -11.15 -5.37
N PHE A 345 -1.55 -10.17 -4.85
CA PHE A 345 -1.23 -8.93 -5.55
C PHE A 345 0.30 -8.86 -5.73
N THR A 346 0.77 -8.72 -6.96
CA THR A 346 2.20 -8.56 -7.23
C THR A 346 2.45 -7.76 -8.51
N ALA A 347 3.71 -7.59 -8.89
CA ALA A 347 4.08 -6.91 -10.13
C ALA A 347 4.20 -7.91 -11.30
N PRO A 348 3.94 -7.48 -12.54
CA PRO A 348 4.14 -8.33 -13.73
C PRO A 348 5.55 -8.91 -13.85
N THR A 349 6.58 -8.17 -13.41
CA THR A 349 7.98 -8.64 -13.40
C THR A 349 8.15 -9.96 -12.66
N ALA A 350 7.44 -10.14 -11.53
CA ALA A 350 7.52 -11.39 -10.76
C ALA A 350 7.04 -12.58 -11.61
N PHE A 351 5.94 -12.42 -12.31
CA PHE A 351 5.38 -13.47 -13.17
C PHE A 351 6.21 -13.70 -14.42
N ARG A 352 6.81 -12.66 -14.99
CA ARG A 352 7.77 -12.83 -16.08
C ARG A 352 8.99 -13.63 -15.65
N ALA A 353 9.51 -13.38 -14.46
CA ALA A 353 10.63 -14.14 -13.91
C ALA A 353 10.28 -15.60 -13.69
N ILE A 354 9.11 -15.91 -13.13
CA ILE A 354 8.64 -17.27 -12.92
C ILE A 354 8.44 -17.98 -14.26
N LYS A 355 7.81 -17.32 -15.23
CA LYS A 355 7.59 -17.85 -16.58
C LYS A 355 8.90 -18.20 -17.27
N LYS A 356 9.92 -17.35 -17.13
CA LYS A 356 11.23 -17.56 -17.72
C LYS A 356 11.92 -18.80 -17.14
N GLU A 357 11.85 -19.01 -15.82
CA GLU A 357 12.50 -20.13 -15.13
C GLU A 357 11.71 -21.44 -15.25
N ASP A 358 10.39 -21.36 -15.27
CA ASP A 358 9.51 -22.54 -15.26
C ASP A 358 8.31 -22.34 -16.21
N PRO A 359 8.57 -22.24 -17.53
CA PRO A 359 7.51 -21.94 -18.49
C PRO A 359 6.41 -23.03 -18.55
N ASP A 360 6.74 -24.27 -18.24
CA ASP A 360 5.81 -25.40 -18.28
C ASP A 360 5.08 -25.64 -16.95
N GLY A 361 5.39 -24.88 -15.92
CA GLY A 361 4.73 -24.99 -14.61
C GLY A 361 5.08 -26.29 -13.86
N LYS A 362 6.29 -26.79 -13.99
CA LYS A 362 6.72 -28.03 -13.29
C LYS A 362 6.68 -27.87 -11.78
N PHE A 363 7.11 -26.72 -11.26
CA PHE A 363 7.01 -26.42 -9.83
C PHE A 363 5.57 -26.22 -9.39
N PHE A 364 4.77 -25.53 -10.21
CA PHE A 364 3.35 -25.29 -9.94
C PHE A 364 2.60 -26.59 -9.67
N SER A 365 2.87 -27.65 -10.45
CA SER A 365 2.17 -28.92 -10.34
C SER A 365 2.37 -29.64 -8.99
N LYS A 366 3.35 -29.21 -8.19
CA LYS A 366 3.64 -29.81 -6.87
C LYS A 366 2.76 -29.27 -5.75
N TYR A 367 2.00 -28.21 -6.00
CA TYR A 367 1.28 -27.48 -4.96
C TYR A 367 -0.23 -27.44 -5.20
N ASP A 368 -0.99 -27.37 -4.11
CA ASP A 368 -2.45 -27.27 -4.14
C ASP A 368 -2.88 -25.81 -4.01
N LEU A 369 -3.36 -25.22 -5.11
CA LEU A 369 -3.89 -23.85 -5.16
C LEU A 369 -5.43 -23.82 -5.24
N SER A 370 -6.11 -24.85 -4.73
CA SER A 370 -7.57 -24.96 -4.82
C SER A 370 -8.34 -23.83 -4.13
N LYS A 371 -7.72 -23.14 -3.17
CA LYS A 371 -8.31 -21.99 -2.46
C LYS A 371 -8.01 -20.64 -3.11
N PHE A 372 -7.12 -20.62 -4.09
CA PHE A 372 -6.70 -19.40 -4.77
C PHE A 372 -7.76 -18.96 -5.79
N GLU A 373 -8.20 -17.71 -5.72
CA GLU A 373 -9.33 -17.23 -6.52
C GLU A 373 -8.99 -16.12 -7.52
N SER A 374 -7.92 -15.34 -7.28
CA SER A 374 -7.57 -14.23 -8.17
C SER A 374 -6.13 -13.77 -8.03
N LEU A 375 -5.59 -13.24 -9.13
CA LEU A 375 -4.30 -12.57 -9.19
C LEU A 375 -4.48 -11.15 -9.65
N PHE A 376 -3.93 -10.19 -8.89
CA PHE A 376 -3.89 -8.76 -9.25
C PHE A 376 -2.47 -8.35 -9.57
N LEU A 377 -2.30 -7.61 -10.67
CA LEU A 377 -1.02 -7.09 -11.15
C LEU A 377 -1.07 -5.56 -11.25
N ALA A 378 0.00 -4.90 -10.86
CA ALA A 378 0.15 -3.45 -11.02
C ALA A 378 1.62 -3.04 -11.00
N GLY A 379 1.86 -1.78 -11.33
CA GLY A 379 3.15 -1.11 -11.20
C GLY A 379 3.91 -0.93 -12.49
N GLU A 380 3.61 -1.74 -13.49
CA GLU A 380 4.20 -1.68 -14.81
C GLU A 380 3.25 -2.29 -15.84
N ARG A 381 3.63 -2.21 -17.11
CA ARG A 381 2.82 -2.84 -18.15
C ARG A 381 2.74 -4.35 -17.96
N ALA A 382 1.52 -4.86 -17.87
CA ALA A 382 1.23 -6.29 -17.90
C ALA A 382 1.06 -6.73 -19.35
N ASP A 383 2.10 -7.30 -19.95
CA ASP A 383 2.07 -7.74 -21.34
C ASP A 383 1.07 -8.90 -21.53
N PRO A 384 0.35 -8.95 -22.64
CA PRO A 384 -0.67 -9.96 -22.89
C PRO A 384 -0.15 -11.40 -22.79
N ASP A 385 1.06 -11.67 -23.21
CA ASP A 385 1.64 -13.01 -23.17
C ASP A 385 1.84 -13.52 -21.73
N THR A 386 2.30 -12.66 -20.83
CA THR A 386 2.45 -12.99 -19.41
C THR A 386 1.09 -13.21 -18.75
N ILE A 387 0.11 -12.34 -19.04
CA ILE A 387 -1.25 -12.50 -18.51
C ILE A 387 -1.87 -13.82 -18.98
N LYS A 388 -1.78 -14.14 -20.25
CA LYS A 388 -2.31 -15.39 -20.82
C LYS A 388 -1.64 -16.61 -20.20
N TRP A 389 -0.32 -16.55 -20.03
CA TRP A 389 0.43 -17.62 -19.37
C TRP A 389 -0.08 -17.84 -17.93
N ALA A 390 -0.23 -16.77 -17.15
CA ALA A 390 -0.73 -16.84 -15.79
C ALA A 390 -2.16 -17.37 -15.72
N GLU A 391 -3.05 -16.89 -16.59
CA GLU A 391 -4.44 -17.37 -16.69
C GLU A 391 -4.50 -18.88 -16.99
N ASN A 392 -3.70 -19.32 -17.95
CA ASN A 392 -3.66 -20.73 -18.33
C ASN A 392 -3.11 -21.63 -17.23
N LEU A 393 -2.12 -21.14 -16.49
CA LEU A 393 -1.51 -21.89 -15.39
C LEU A 393 -2.43 -21.93 -14.16
N LEU A 394 -2.90 -20.76 -13.73
CA LEU A 394 -3.62 -20.61 -12.47
C LEU A 394 -5.10 -20.95 -12.55
N LYS A 395 -5.70 -20.84 -13.74
CA LYS A 395 -7.15 -21.05 -13.98
C LYS A 395 -8.03 -20.13 -13.12
N VAL A 396 -7.56 -18.91 -12.84
CA VAL A 396 -8.27 -17.86 -12.11
C VAL A 396 -8.17 -16.55 -12.88
N PRO A 397 -9.03 -15.57 -12.59
CA PRO A 397 -8.90 -14.23 -13.18
C PRO A 397 -7.54 -13.61 -12.85
N VAL A 398 -6.91 -13.02 -13.87
CA VAL A 398 -5.70 -12.22 -13.75
C VAL A 398 -6.07 -10.78 -14.12
N ILE A 399 -5.93 -9.89 -13.16
CA ILE A 399 -6.47 -8.54 -13.23
C ILE A 399 -5.32 -7.54 -13.18
N ASP A 400 -5.13 -6.84 -14.29
CA ASP A 400 -4.27 -5.66 -14.32
C ASP A 400 -5.06 -4.47 -13.79
N HIS A 401 -4.43 -3.66 -12.93
CA HIS A 401 -5.02 -2.44 -12.42
C HIS A 401 -3.95 -1.37 -12.27
N TRP A 402 -4.37 -0.12 -12.13
CA TRP A 402 -3.48 1.02 -12.19
C TRP A 402 -3.72 1.99 -11.05
N TRP A 403 -2.65 2.44 -10.43
CA TRP A 403 -2.63 3.45 -9.38
C TRP A 403 -1.21 4.00 -9.17
N GLN A 404 -1.07 4.91 -8.22
CA GLN A 404 0.16 5.64 -7.97
C GLN A 404 0.41 5.77 -6.48
N THR A 405 1.63 6.13 -6.09
CA THR A 405 1.96 6.47 -4.69
C THR A 405 1.05 7.59 -4.19
N GLU A 406 0.77 8.57 -5.02
CA GLU A 406 -0.09 9.71 -4.73
C GLU A 406 -1.51 9.30 -4.34
N THR A 407 -2.02 8.23 -4.91
CA THR A 407 -3.41 7.79 -4.66
C THR A 407 -3.56 6.71 -3.60
N SER A 408 -2.54 5.95 -3.28
CA SER A 408 -2.48 4.83 -2.32
C SER A 408 -3.39 3.65 -2.61
N TRP A 409 -4.30 3.75 -3.55
CA TRP A 409 -5.21 2.68 -3.99
C TRP A 409 -5.61 2.90 -5.46
N ALA A 410 -6.20 1.89 -6.05
CA ALA A 410 -6.42 1.83 -7.50
C ALA A 410 -7.27 2.98 -8.03
N ILE A 411 -6.79 3.61 -9.11
CA ILE A 411 -7.55 4.57 -9.92
C ILE A 411 -8.44 3.81 -10.91
N SER A 412 -7.91 2.73 -11.49
CA SER A 412 -8.69 1.83 -12.36
C SER A 412 -8.45 0.38 -12.01
N SER A 413 -9.49 -0.41 -12.05
CA SER A 413 -9.45 -1.84 -11.76
C SER A 413 -10.76 -2.51 -12.18
N ASN A 414 -10.72 -3.81 -12.32
CA ASN A 414 -11.90 -4.65 -12.25
C ASN A 414 -12.30 -4.78 -10.76
N CYS A 415 -13.40 -4.18 -10.38
CA CYS A 415 -13.90 -4.22 -9.00
C CYS A 415 -14.64 -5.53 -8.73
N THR A 416 -13.88 -6.60 -8.54
CA THR A 416 -14.41 -7.97 -8.48
C THR A 416 -15.35 -8.21 -7.31
N GLY A 417 -15.25 -7.41 -6.25
CA GLY A 417 -16.17 -7.48 -5.12
C GLY A 417 -17.53 -6.81 -5.37
N ILE A 418 -17.62 -6.01 -6.41
CA ILE A 418 -18.89 -5.40 -6.86
C ILE A 418 -19.50 -6.24 -7.97
N GLU A 419 -18.76 -6.40 -9.06
CA GLU A 419 -19.19 -7.12 -10.25
C GLU A 419 -17.95 -7.52 -11.06
N MET A 420 -17.81 -8.80 -11.39
CA MET A 420 -16.71 -9.24 -12.25
C MET A 420 -16.99 -8.80 -13.69
N MET A 421 -16.17 -7.90 -14.19
CA MET A 421 -16.24 -7.42 -15.57
C MET A 421 -15.29 -8.20 -16.47
N LYS A 422 -15.55 -8.19 -17.77
CA LYS A 422 -14.63 -8.77 -18.75
C LYS A 422 -13.29 -8.01 -18.70
N THR A 423 -12.19 -8.73 -18.59
CA THR A 423 -10.84 -8.16 -18.72
C THR A 423 -10.49 -7.99 -20.20
N LYS A 424 -9.76 -6.93 -20.51
CA LYS A 424 -9.21 -6.69 -21.86
C LYS A 424 -7.69 -6.60 -21.75
N TYR A 425 -6.98 -7.35 -22.58
CA TYR A 425 -5.52 -7.29 -22.60
C TYR A 425 -5.05 -5.88 -23.00
N GLY A 426 -4.07 -5.36 -22.29
CA GLY A 426 -3.55 -4.01 -22.52
C GLY A 426 -4.36 -2.91 -21.84
N SER A 427 -5.39 -3.27 -21.05
CA SER A 427 -6.19 -2.30 -20.28
C SER A 427 -6.15 -2.61 -18.80
N ALA A 428 -6.12 -1.54 -18.00
CA ALA A 428 -6.24 -1.58 -16.54
C ALA A 428 -7.72 -1.50 -16.08
N CYS A 429 -8.65 -1.93 -16.90
CA CYS A 429 -10.10 -1.89 -16.67
C CYS A 429 -10.66 -0.47 -16.57
N LYS A 430 -11.74 -0.31 -15.80
CA LYS A 430 -12.46 0.96 -15.69
C LYS A 430 -12.07 1.75 -14.46
N ALA A 431 -12.35 3.04 -14.47
CA ALA A 431 -12.20 3.87 -13.29
C ALA A 431 -12.94 3.28 -12.09
N VAL A 432 -12.26 3.28 -10.94
CA VAL A 432 -12.83 2.79 -9.68
C VAL A 432 -13.79 3.84 -9.10
N PRO A 433 -14.87 3.44 -8.42
CA PRO A 433 -15.74 4.41 -7.74
C PRO A 433 -14.95 5.43 -6.92
N GLY A 434 -15.26 6.70 -7.10
CA GLY A 434 -14.56 7.83 -6.50
C GLY A 434 -13.64 8.60 -7.44
N TYR A 435 -13.21 7.99 -8.54
CA TYR A 435 -12.32 8.64 -9.50
C TYR A 435 -13.04 9.03 -10.79
N ASP A 436 -13.15 10.32 -11.06
CA ASP A 436 -13.68 10.84 -12.32
C ASP A 436 -12.53 11.06 -13.31
N VAL A 437 -12.19 10.01 -14.04
CA VAL A 437 -11.04 9.98 -14.95
C VAL A 437 -11.43 10.56 -16.30
N LYS A 438 -10.61 11.46 -16.81
CA LYS A 438 -10.72 12.07 -18.13
C LYS A 438 -9.39 11.99 -18.88
N ILE A 439 -9.47 12.09 -20.19
CA ILE A 439 -8.28 12.25 -21.05
C ILE A 439 -8.32 13.66 -21.62
N ILE A 440 -7.21 14.39 -21.48
CA ILE A 440 -7.08 15.74 -22.03
C ILE A 440 -6.05 15.73 -23.16
N LYS A 441 -6.48 16.19 -24.34
CA LYS A 441 -5.64 16.26 -25.53
C LYS A 441 -4.69 17.46 -25.46
N SER A 442 -3.70 17.49 -26.36
CA SER A 442 -2.73 18.58 -26.48
C SER A 442 -3.36 19.95 -26.72
N ASP A 443 -4.54 20.01 -27.34
CA ASP A 443 -5.32 21.24 -27.54
C ASP A 443 -6.14 21.65 -26.28
N LYS A 444 -5.96 20.93 -25.17
CA LYS A 444 -6.66 21.13 -23.88
C LYS A 444 -8.15 20.83 -23.91
N THR A 445 -8.63 20.11 -24.90
CA THR A 445 -10.01 19.62 -24.92
C THR A 445 -10.10 18.19 -24.37
N ILE A 446 -11.26 17.83 -23.83
CA ILE A 446 -11.53 16.46 -23.37
C ILE A 446 -11.60 15.53 -24.59
N ALA A 447 -10.86 14.44 -24.55
CA ALA A 447 -10.79 13.45 -25.61
C ALA A 447 -12.11 12.69 -25.73
N LYS A 448 -12.45 12.35 -26.98
CA LYS A 448 -13.49 11.36 -27.30
C LYS A 448 -12.92 9.94 -27.10
N PRO A 449 -13.79 8.91 -27.08
CA PRO A 449 -13.30 7.53 -27.00
C PRO A 449 -12.19 7.23 -28.01
N ASN A 450 -11.16 6.51 -27.55
CA ASN A 450 -9.97 6.10 -28.32
C ASN A 450 -9.00 7.22 -28.71
N GLU A 451 -9.28 8.46 -28.38
CA GLU A 451 -8.31 9.55 -28.56
C GLU A 451 -7.30 9.58 -27.41
N MET A 452 -6.02 9.74 -27.76
CA MET A 452 -4.90 9.78 -26.82
C MET A 452 -4.75 11.14 -26.15
N GLY A 453 -4.27 11.14 -24.92
CA GLY A 453 -3.93 12.37 -24.21
C GLY A 453 -3.40 12.09 -22.80
N ASP A 454 -3.29 13.15 -22.02
CA ASP A 454 -2.92 13.06 -20.62
C ASP A 454 -4.09 12.55 -19.78
N ILE A 455 -3.80 11.60 -18.90
CA ILE A 455 -4.81 11.06 -17.98
C ILE A 455 -4.89 11.97 -16.76
N VAL A 456 -6.07 12.48 -16.49
CA VAL A 456 -6.35 13.37 -15.37
C VAL A 456 -7.54 12.88 -14.56
N VAL A 457 -7.64 13.32 -13.31
CA VAL A 457 -8.80 13.00 -12.44
C VAL A 457 -9.43 14.30 -11.99
N LYS A 458 -10.74 14.43 -12.19
CA LYS A 458 -11.48 15.62 -11.75
C LYS A 458 -11.46 15.74 -10.24
N LEU A 459 -11.15 16.95 -9.75
CA LEU A 459 -11.14 17.24 -8.32
C LEU A 459 -12.57 17.42 -7.77
N PRO A 460 -12.81 17.07 -6.50
CA PRO A 460 -11.85 16.55 -5.52
C PRO A 460 -11.47 15.10 -5.78
N LEU A 461 -10.25 14.73 -5.41
CA LEU A 461 -9.85 13.32 -5.35
C LEU A 461 -10.63 12.61 -4.24
N PRO A 462 -10.86 11.28 -4.35
CA PRO A 462 -11.53 10.53 -3.29
C PRO A 462 -10.65 10.45 -2.03
N PRO A 463 -11.21 10.04 -0.87
CA PRO A 463 -10.42 9.88 0.34
C PRO A 463 -9.31 8.84 0.16
N GLY A 464 -8.28 8.94 0.97
CA GLY A 464 -7.10 8.04 0.93
C GLY A 464 -6.02 8.46 -0.04
N THR A 465 -6.26 9.46 -0.88
CA THR A 465 -5.26 10.08 -1.74
C THR A 465 -4.46 11.14 -0.98
N PHE A 466 -3.37 11.60 -1.57
CA PHE A 466 -2.52 12.58 -0.89
C PHE A 466 -3.20 13.97 -0.78
N PRO A 467 -3.31 14.53 0.44
CA PRO A 467 -3.89 15.87 0.61
C PRO A 467 -2.92 17.00 0.26
N THR A 468 -1.62 16.72 0.30
CA THR A 468 -0.53 17.64 -0.03
C THR A 468 0.81 16.88 -0.10
N LEU A 469 1.91 17.61 -0.24
CA LEU A 469 3.27 17.13 -0.04
C LEU A 469 3.80 17.65 1.29
N TRP A 470 4.69 16.88 1.94
CA TRP A 470 5.29 17.26 3.21
C TRP A 470 6.04 18.59 3.10
N ASN A 471 5.61 19.57 3.90
CA ASN A 471 6.15 20.96 3.92
C ASN A 471 6.31 21.59 2.53
N ALA A 472 5.45 21.24 1.57
CA ALA A 472 5.58 21.67 0.18
C ALA A 472 4.22 21.86 -0.50
N ASP A 473 3.30 22.56 0.15
CA ASP A 473 1.96 22.85 -0.36
C ASP A 473 1.99 23.52 -1.73
N GLU A 474 2.91 24.46 -1.95
CA GLU A 474 3.04 25.14 -3.24
C GLU A 474 3.52 24.19 -4.34
N ARG A 475 4.44 23.30 -4.04
CA ARG A 475 4.91 22.27 -5.00
C ARG A 475 3.77 21.31 -5.37
N TYR A 476 2.95 20.92 -4.41
CA TYR A 476 1.74 20.12 -4.63
C TYR A 476 0.79 20.84 -5.61
N LYS A 477 0.49 22.09 -5.34
CA LYS A 477 -0.39 22.91 -6.17
C LYS A 477 0.16 23.08 -7.58
N GLN A 478 1.44 23.47 -7.70
CA GLN A 478 2.08 23.73 -8.99
C GLN A 478 2.27 22.48 -9.82
N ASN A 479 2.75 21.40 -9.22
CA ASN A 479 3.12 20.19 -9.98
C ASN A 479 1.93 19.32 -10.36
N TYR A 480 0.90 19.26 -9.50
CA TYR A 480 -0.18 18.29 -9.71
C TYR A 480 -1.52 18.94 -10.09
N MET A 481 -1.76 20.18 -9.69
CA MET A 481 -3.11 20.77 -9.67
C MET A 481 -3.26 22.01 -10.57
N SER A 482 -2.21 22.46 -11.22
CA SER A 482 -2.21 23.73 -11.98
C SER A 482 -2.20 23.56 -13.50
N ASN A 483 -1.72 22.44 -14.02
CA ASN A 483 -1.61 22.26 -15.48
C ASN A 483 -2.97 22.18 -16.17
N TYR A 484 -3.95 21.60 -15.49
CA TYR A 484 -5.33 21.51 -15.96
C TYR A 484 -6.25 21.96 -14.82
N GLU A 485 -6.88 23.11 -14.99
CA GLU A 485 -7.74 23.70 -13.95
C GLU A 485 -8.86 22.73 -13.54
N GLY A 486 -8.97 22.45 -12.24
CA GLY A 486 -9.97 21.54 -11.70
C GLY A 486 -9.65 20.06 -11.82
N PHE A 487 -8.42 19.71 -12.22
CA PHE A 487 -7.98 18.33 -12.41
C PHE A 487 -6.64 18.03 -11.74
N TYR A 488 -6.53 16.82 -11.21
CA TYR A 488 -5.27 16.23 -10.81
C TYR A 488 -4.57 15.63 -12.03
N GLN A 489 -3.34 16.04 -12.26
CA GLN A 489 -2.52 15.47 -13.33
C GLN A 489 -1.78 14.24 -12.85
N THR A 490 -2.03 13.08 -13.48
CA THR A 490 -1.41 11.82 -13.10
C THR A 490 0.02 11.66 -13.65
N TYR A 491 0.41 12.44 -14.63
CA TYR A 491 1.64 12.26 -15.41
C TYR A 491 1.70 10.97 -16.24
N ASP A 492 0.60 10.26 -16.31
CA ASP A 492 0.42 9.14 -17.23
C ASP A 492 -0.39 9.58 -18.44
N ALA A 493 -0.13 8.95 -19.57
CA ALA A 493 -0.84 9.17 -20.82
C ALA A 493 -1.58 7.90 -21.24
N GLY A 494 -2.62 8.07 -22.01
CA GLY A 494 -3.40 6.94 -22.51
C GLY A 494 -4.68 7.36 -23.20
N HIS A 495 -5.63 6.42 -23.28
CA HIS A 495 -6.96 6.68 -23.81
C HIS A 495 -8.01 5.87 -23.04
N ILE A 496 -9.25 6.25 -23.21
CA ILE A 496 -10.41 5.49 -22.72
C ILE A 496 -11.14 4.97 -23.97
N ASP A 497 -11.40 3.66 -24.03
CA ASP A 497 -12.09 3.08 -25.17
C ASP A 497 -13.61 3.31 -25.11
N GLU A 498 -14.33 2.83 -26.12
CA GLU A 498 -15.80 3.01 -26.23
C GLU A 498 -16.58 2.36 -25.08
N ASP A 499 -15.99 1.33 -24.46
CA ASP A 499 -16.61 0.62 -23.34
C ASP A 499 -16.23 1.22 -21.98
N GLY A 500 -15.40 2.27 -21.96
CA GLY A 500 -14.93 2.95 -20.74
C GLY A 500 -13.66 2.35 -20.13
N TYR A 501 -12.98 1.47 -20.83
CA TYR A 501 -11.73 0.85 -20.37
C TYR A 501 -10.55 1.80 -20.57
N ILE A 502 -9.75 1.96 -19.53
CA ILE A 502 -8.56 2.82 -19.53
C ILE A 502 -7.37 2.01 -20.05
N CYS A 503 -6.73 2.53 -21.09
CA CYS A 503 -5.55 1.95 -21.70
C CYS A 503 -4.36 2.91 -21.55
N LEU A 504 -3.37 2.49 -20.78
CA LEU A 504 -2.21 3.30 -20.46
C LEU A 504 -1.12 3.17 -21.55
N LEU A 505 -0.50 4.28 -21.86
CA LEU A 505 0.75 4.30 -22.62
C LEU A 505 1.89 4.30 -21.60
N TYR A 506 2.48 3.15 -21.34
CA TYR A 506 3.62 3.05 -20.44
C TYR A 506 4.87 3.58 -21.12
N THR A 507 5.52 4.59 -20.52
CA THR A 507 6.84 5.05 -20.89
C THR A 507 7.90 4.32 -20.06
N SER A 508 9.13 4.23 -20.57
CA SER A 508 10.23 3.49 -19.92
C SER A 508 10.59 3.96 -18.51
N ASP A 509 10.14 5.15 -18.11
CA ASP A 509 10.51 5.76 -16.84
C ASP A 509 9.63 5.27 -15.66
N ALA A 510 8.45 4.74 -15.92
CA ALA A 510 7.57 4.19 -14.87
C ALA A 510 8.04 2.82 -14.33
N ALA A 511 8.89 2.12 -15.09
CA ALA A 511 9.40 0.80 -14.72
C ALA A 511 10.52 0.83 -13.65
N ASP A 512 11.19 1.97 -13.48
CA ASP A 512 12.37 2.06 -12.61
C ASP A 512 12.04 2.08 -11.11
N ASP A 513 10.84 2.48 -10.73
CA ASP A 513 10.42 2.55 -9.32
C ASP A 513 9.99 1.19 -8.73
N TYR A 514 9.77 0.18 -9.59
CA TYR A 514 9.32 -1.16 -9.17
C TYR A 514 10.38 -2.27 -9.30
N ILE A 515 11.50 -2.00 -10.01
CA ILE A 515 12.47 -3.04 -10.39
C ILE A 515 13.74 -3.04 -9.51
N ARG A 516 13.87 -2.12 -8.57
CA ARG A 516 15.09 -2.03 -7.73
C ARG A 516 14.91 -2.65 -6.37
#